data_190037543372f5d8b47ec5d36f37c1bc
#
_entry.id   190037543372f5d8b47ec5d36f37c1bc
#
_cell.length_a   1.000
_cell.length_b   1.000
_cell.length_c   1.000
_cell.angle_alpha   90.00
_cell.angle_beta   90.00
_cell.angle_gamma   90.00
#
_symmetry.space_group_name_H-M   'P 1'
#
loop_
_entity.id
_entity.type
_entity.pdbx_description
1 polymer ?
#
loop_
_entity_poly.entity_id
_entity_poly.type
_entity_poly.pdbx_seq_one_letter_code
_entity_poly.pdbx_strand_id
1 'polypeptide(L)'
;LEKALEAGCVGISYGLRYVPGTGRDEFLDTASCCEKEHRMISAHVRDDEDRVFGAVAEVAEAGKLYNIPVQVSHIGSMAGFGQMKQLLRQVDGYRMNGIDVACDCYPYFAFSTRIGATTYDDGWLERYHCDYSACQLTEGKYKGQRCTPETFAEMRRDFPECLTVCYVMDENDIRMAFADPGVMVGSDGLIDNGHGHPRAAGTFPRFLSEFVRKGDIS
;
A
#
# COMPACT_ATOMS: atom_id res chain seq x y z
N LEU A 1 -2.06 -14.55 18.26
CA LEU A 1 -1.33 -14.69 17.00
C LEU A 1 -0.80 -16.12 16.84
N GLU A 2 0.02 -16.65 17.75
CA GLU A 2 0.64 -17.99 17.67
C GLU A 2 -0.38 -19.10 17.36
N LYS A 3 -1.49 -19.17 18.11
CA LYS A 3 -2.55 -20.18 17.85
C LYS A 3 -3.13 -20.10 16.44
N ALA A 4 -3.21 -18.91 15.85
CA ALA A 4 -3.68 -18.74 14.48
C ALA A 4 -2.65 -19.26 13.47
N LEU A 5 -1.36 -18.99 13.69
CA LEU A 5 -0.27 -19.48 12.87
C LEU A 5 -0.17 -21.02 12.95
N GLU A 6 -0.26 -21.60 14.15
CA GLU A 6 -0.32 -23.05 14.36
C GLU A 6 -1.54 -23.70 13.69
N ALA A 7 -2.67 -22.99 13.61
CA ALA A 7 -3.88 -23.44 12.93
C ALA A 7 -3.80 -23.33 11.39
N GLY A 8 -2.69 -22.81 10.84
CA GLY A 8 -2.44 -22.79 9.40
C GLY A 8 -2.55 -21.41 8.73
N CYS A 9 -2.63 -20.30 9.50
CA CYS A 9 -2.50 -18.97 8.90
C CYS A 9 -1.13 -18.81 8.24
N VAL A 10 -1.12 -18.19 7.05
CA VAL A 10 0.10 -18.02 6.25
C VAL A 10 1.06 -16.97 6.81
N GLY A 11 0.56 -16.06 7.66
CA GLY A 11 1.35 -14.99 8.23
C GLY A 11 0.52 -13.96 8.99
N ILE A 12 1.15 -12.84 9.31
CA ILE A 12 0.53 -11.69 9.98
C ILE A 12 0.50 -10.50 9.01
N SER A 13 -0.66 -9.87 8.88
CA SER A 13 -0.84 -8.66 8.08
C SER A 13 -0.92 -7.42 8.97
N TYR A 14 -0.14 -6.40 8.63
CA TYR A 14 -0.06 -5.14 9.35
C TYR A 14 -0.59 -3.98 8.51
N GLY A 15 -1.34 -3.10 9.14
CA GLY A 15 -1.73 -1.80 8.60
C GLY A 15 -1.10 -0.67 9.42
N LEU A 16 0.23 -0.56 9.44
CA LEU A 16 0.97 0.33 10.34
C LEU A 16 0.58 1.81 10.17
N ARG A 17 0.25 2.22 8.94
CA ARG A 17 -0.25 3.57 8.63
C ARG A 17 -1.56 3.88 9.36
N TYR A 18 -2.43 2.88 9.45
CA TYR A 18 -3.79 3.05 10.01
C TYR A 18 -3.85 2.91 11.53
N VAL A 19 -2.79 2.41 12.13
CA VAL A 19 -2.68 2.21 13.58
C VAL A 19 -1.41 2.91 14.10
N PRO A 20 -1.35 4.25 14.07
CA PRO A 20 -0.13 4.99 14.40
C PRO A 20 0.33 4.80 15.86
N GLY A 21 -0.55 4.31 16.74
CA GLY A 21 -0.21 3.94 18.11
C GLY A 21 0.65 2.69 18.24
N THR A 22 0.69 1.82 17.23
CA THR A 22 1.56 0.63 17.23
C THR A 22 3.02 1.08 17.13
N GLY A 23 3.74 0.95 18.25
CA GLY A 23 5.17 1.26 18.32
C GLY A 23 6.02 0.21 17.61
N ARG A 24 7.30 0.57 17.35
CA ARG A 24 8.26 -0.37 16.76
C ARG A 24 8.44 -1.64 17.59
N ASP A 25 8.52 -1.52 18.89
CA ASP A 25 8.73 -2.67 19.78
C ASP A 25 7.53 -3.62 19.75
N GLU A 26 6.31 -3.10 19.75
CA GLU A 26 5.08 -3.90 19.60
C GLU A 26 5.02 -4.59 18.24
N PHE A 27 5.41 -3.89 17.17
CA PHE A 27 5.51 -4.46 15.83
C PHE A 27 6.50 -5.63 15.79
N LEU A 28 7.72 -5.44 16.30
CA LEU A 28 8.74 -6.48 16.34
C LEU A 28 8.32 -7.66 17.24
N ASP A 29 7.77 -7.40 18.43
CA ASP A 29 7.30 -8.44 19.34
C ASP A 29 6.22 -9.32 18.68
N THR A 30 5.25 -8.71 18.01
CA THR A 30 4.21 -9.47 17.29
C THR A 30 4.72 -10.17 16.05
N ALA A 31 5.69 -9.60 15.31
CA ALA A 31 6.31 -10.23 14.15
C ALA A 31 7.13 -11.47 14.55
N SER A 32 7.72 -11.49 15.75
CA SER A 32 8.48 -12.63 16.27
C SER A 32 7.65 -13.92 16.32
N CYS A 33 6.32 -13.82 16.46
CA CYS A 33 5.42 -14.97 16.43
C CYS A 33 5.53 -15.77 15.12
N CYS A 34 5.99 -15.15 14.02
CA CYS A 34 6.16 -15.80 12.73
C CYS A 34 7.43 -16.66 12.64
N GLU A 35 8.41 -16.46 13.53
CA GLU A 35 9.72 -17.12 13.48
C GLU A 35 9.60 -18.64 13.57
N LYS A 36 8.90 -19.15 14.57
CA LYS A 36 8.78 -20.59 14.88
C LYS A 36 8.27 -21.42 13.70
N GLU A 37 7.25 -20.94 12.99
CA GLU A 37 6.60 -21.63 11.88
C GLU A 37 7.11 -21.11 10.52
N HIS A 38 8.15 -20.28 10.52
CA HIS A 38 8.69 -19.60 9.34
C HIS A 38 7.57 -19.00 8.47
N ARG A 39 6.66 -18.25 9.10
CA ARG A 39 5.54 -17.56 8.45
C ARG A 39 5.94 -16.18 8.02
N MET A 40 5.24 -15.66 7.02
CA MET A 40 5.53 -14.32 6.50
C MET A 40 4.84 -13.21 7.29
N ILE A 41 5.36 -12.00 7.16
CA ILE A 41 4.62 -10.78 7.45
C ILE A 41 4.31 -10.03 6.17
N SER A 42 3.13 -9.39 6.12
CA SER A 42 2.71 -8.49 5.05
C SER A 42 2.37 -7.15 5.65
N ALA A 43 2.84 -6.05 5.08
CA ALA A 43 2.63 -4.74 5.69
C ALA A 43 2.24 -3.65 4.68
N HIS A 44 1.11 -2.97 4.97
CA HIS A 44 0.97 -1.57 4.62
C HIS A 44 1.90 -0.79 5.55
N VAL A 45 3.01 -0.32 5.02
CA VAL A 45 4.08 0.30 5.82
C VAL A 45 3.62 1.61 6.47
N ARG A 46 4.36 2.07 7.46
CA ARG A 46 3.98 3.18 8.34
C ARG A 46 3.84 4.52 7.63
N ASP A 47 4.71 4.78 6.67
CA ASP A 47 4.80 6.03 5.94
C ASP A 47 4.98 5.82 4.44
N ASP A 48 4.62 6.82 3.69
CA ASP A 48 4.72 6.91 2.23
C ASP A 48 5.60 8.09 1.81
N GLU A 49 5.72 8.34 0.52
CA GLU A 49 6.45 9.44 -0.10
C GLU A 49 7.91 9.46 0.41
N ASP A 50 8.48 10.56 0.82
CA ASP A 50 9.88 10.68 1.25
C ASP A 50 10.22 9.86 2.50
N ARG A 51 9.23 9.46 3.29
CA ARG A 51 9.42 8.64 4.49
C ARG A 51 9.32 7.14 4.23
N VAL A 52 8.96 6.72 3.02
CA VAL A 52 8.80 5.30 2.66
C VAL A 52 10.06 4.48 2.92
N PHE A 53 11.23 5.07 2.75
CA PHE A 53 12.51 4.38 2.94
C PHE A 53 12.72 3.89 4.38
N GLY A 54 12.40 4.73 5.35
CA GLY A 54 12.44 4.35 6.77
C GLY A 54 11.35 3.34 7.14
N ALA A 55 10.16 3.50 6.58
CA ALA A 55 9.05 2.61 6.82
C ALA A 55 9.28 1.20 6.26
N VAL A 56 9.90 1.08 5.09
CA VAL A 56 10.29 -0.21 4.52
C VAL A 56 11.47 -0.83 5.27
N ALA A 57 12.41 0.00 5.75
CA ALA A 57 13.52 -0.47 6.59
C ALA A 57 13.02 -1.10 7.90
N GLU A 58 11.98 -0.52 8.54
CA GLU A 58 11.36 -1.05 9.74
C GLU A 58 10.83 -2.48 9.52
N VAL A 59 10.16 -2.72 8.40
CA VAL A 59 9.59 -4.02 8.07
C VAL A 59 10.68 -5.02 7.66
N ALA A 60 11.67 -4.59 6.87
CA ALA A 60 12.81 -5.42 6.49
C ALA A 60 13.66 -5.84 7.71
N GLU A 61 13.72 -5.01 8.76
CA GLU A 61 14.38 -5.35 10.02
C GLU A 61 13.74 -6.57 10.69
N ALA A 62 12.42 -6.68 10.73
CA ALA A 62 11.74 -7.86 11.25
C ALA A 62 12.12 -9.11 10.45
N GLY A 63 12.16 -9.01 9.11
CA GLY A 63 12.63 -10.09 8.24
C GLY A 63 14.05 -10.56 8.58
N LYS A 64 14.95 -9.61 8.85
CA LYS A 64 16.33 -9.90 9.23
C LYS A 64 16.45 -10.51 10.61
N LEU A 65 15.73 -9.94 11.60
CA LEU A 65 15.85 -10.36 13.01
C LEU A 65 15.31 -11.78 13.22
N TYR A 66 14.18 -12.10 12.58
CA TYR A 66 13.46 -13.36 12.80
C TYR A 66 13.62 -14.35 11.64
N ASN A 67 14.43 -14.02 10.61
CA ASN A 67 14.63 -14.84 9.42
C ASN A 67 13.30 -15.30 8.80
N ILE A 68 12.37 -14.36 8.59
CA ILE A 68 11.03 -14.59 8.03
C ILE A 68 10.85 -13.83 6.72
N PRO A 69 10.02 -14.34 5.79
CA PRO A 69 9.66 -13.63 4.57
C PRO A 69 8.85 -12.36 4.87
N VAL A 70 9.13 -11.31 4.12
CA VAL A 70 8.48 -9.99 4.26
C VAL A 70 7.85 -9.57 2.95
N GLN A 71 6.59 -9.15 3.01
CA GLN A 71 5.85 -8.58 1.90
C GLN A 71 5.57 -7.09 2.17
N VAL A 72 6.12 -6.21 1.34
CA VAL A 72 5.74 -4.78 1.33
C VAL A 72 4.56 -4.61 0.38
N SER A 73 3.40 -4.30 0.92
CA SER A 73 2.16 -4.22 0.15
C SER A 73 2.07 -2.95 -0.68
N HIS A 74 1.46 -3.06 -1.88
CA HIS A 74 1.05 -1.99 -2.79
C HIS A 74 2.04 -0.81 -2.87
N ILE A 75 3.32 -1.10 -3.17
CA ILE A 75 4.40 -0.09 -3.18
C ILE A 75 4.10 1.11 -4.09
N GLY A 76 3.20 0.96 -5.07
CA GLY A 76 2.73 2.06 -5.91
C GLY A 76 2.16 3.21 -5.09
N SER A 77 1.29 2.92 -4.11
CA SER A 77 0.72 3.94 -3.22
C SER A 77 1.67 4.41 -2.12
N MET A 78 2.82 3.78 -1.98
CA MET A 78 3.84 4.17 -0.99
C MET A 78 4.96 5.02 -1.60
N ALA A 79 5.37 4.74 -2.85
CA ALA A 79 6.53 5.33 -3.51
C ALA A 79 6.27 5.82 -4.95
N GLY A 80 5.00 5.82 -5.39
CA GLY A 80 4.60 6.28 -6.72
C GLY A 80 4.53 7.81 -6.85
N PHE A 81 5.40 8.54 -6.16
CA PHE A 81 5.46 9.99 -6.11
C PHE A 81 6.87 10.51 -6.47
N GLY A 82 7.66 9.71 -7.20
CA GLY A 82 9.05 9.97 -7.58
C GLY A 82 10.09 9.12 -6.84
N GLN A 83 9.70 8.35 -5.81
CA GLN A 83 10.61 7.58 -4.97
C GLN A 83 10.83 6.15 -5.47
N MET A 84 10.05 5.64 -6.41
CA MET A 84 10.03 4.22 -6.80
C MET A 84 11.40 3.67 -7.15
N LYS A 85 12.16 4.38 -7.97
CA LYS A 85 13.50 3.93 -8.38
C LYS A 85 14.45 3.70 -7.21
N GLN A 86 14.40 4.58 -6.21
CA GLN A 86 15.25 4.48 -5.03
C GLN A 86 14.76 3.38 -4.10
N LEU A 87 13.44 3.21 -3.96
CA LEU A 87 12.84 2.16 -3.16
C LEU A 87 13.21 0.77 -3.70
N LEU A 88 13.09 0.54 -5.01
CA LEU A 88 13.47 -0.75 -5.62
C LEU A 88 14.93 -1.08 -5.37
N ARG A 89 15.84 -0.10 -5.50
CA ARG A 89 17.27 -0.30 -5.15
C ARG A 89 17.47 -0.66 -3.68
N GLN A 90 16.70 -0.05 -2.78
CA GLN A 90 16.78 -0.38 -1.34
C GLN A 90 16.32 -1.82 -1.09
N VAL A 91 15.21 -2.23 -1.71
CA VAL A 91 14.68 -3.61 -1.62
C VAL A 91 15.67 -4.62 -2.17
N ASP A 92 16.29 -4.32 -3.33
CA ASP A 92 17.34 -5.17 -3.90
C ASP A 92 18.54 -5.28 -2.97
N GLY A 93 18.92 -4.18 -2.30
CA GLY A 93 19.94 -4.20 -1.27
C GLY A 93 19.62 -5.17 -0.13
N TYR A 94 18.37 -5.24 0.31
CA TYR A 94 17.96 -6.23 1.32
C TYR A 94 18.06 -7.66 0.80
N ARG A 95 17.58 -7.94 -0.41
CA ARG A 95 17.65 -9.26 -1.06
C ARG A 95 19.10 -9.72 -1.22
N MET A 96 20.00 -8.83 -1.66
CA MET A 96 21.44 -9.12 -1.79
C MET A 96 22.10 -9.43 -0.44
N ASN A 97 21.56 -8.94 0.66
CA ASN A 97 22.01 -9.24 2.02
C ASN A 97 21.25 -10.42 2.68
N GLY A 98 20.53 -11.20 1.88
CA GLY A 98 19.86 -12.43 2.34
C GLY A 98 18.55 -12.22 3.10
N ILE A 99 17.96 -11.03 3.03
CA ILE A 99 16.62 -10.78 3.61
C ILE A 99 15.58 -11.08 2.53
N ASP A 100 14.65 -11.96 2.83
CA ASP A 100 13.56 -12.34 1.92
C ASP A 100 12.48 -11.26 1.91
N VAL A 101 12.62 -10.28 0.99
CA VAL A 101 11.69 -9.16 0.82
C VAL A 101 11.05 -9.22 -0.55
N ALA A 102 9.73 -9.31 -0.59
CA ALA A 102 8.91 -9.17 -1.78
C ALA A 102 8.05 -7.90 -1.71
N CYS A 103 7.58 -7.45 -2.88
CA CYS A 103 6.68 -6.31 -2.99
C CYS A 103 5.50 -6.65 -3.89
N ASP A 104 4.38 -5.95 -3.74
CA ASP A 104 3.32 -5.96 -4.74
C ASP A 104 2.92 -4.54 -5.15
N CYS A 105 2.28 -4.44 -6.30
CA CYS A 105 1.77 -3.21 -6.86
C CYS A 105 0.47 -3.47 -7.63
N TYR A 106 -0.41 -2.47 -7.74
CA TYR A 106 -1.58 -2.52 -8.62
C TYR A 106 -1.41 -1.57 -9.81
N PRO A 107 -1.99 -1.90 -10.99
CA PRO A 107 -1.77 -1.16 -12.23
C PRO A 107 -2.68 0.08 -12.36
N TYR A 108 -2.71 0.91 -11.33
CA TYR A 108 -3.47 2.16 -11.30
C TYR A 108 -2.60 3.30 -10.77
N PHE A 109 -2.88 4.52 -11.22
CA PHE A 109 -2.12 5.74 -10.89
C PHE A 109 -2.85 6.59 -9.84
N ALA A 110 -3.62 5.93 -9.00
CA ALA A 110 -4.36 6.54 -7.92
C ALA A 110 -4.47 5.54 -6.76
N PHE A 111 -4.42 6.02 -5.55
CA PHE A 111 -4.75 5.20 -4.40
C PHE A 111 -6.22 5.39 -4.00
N SER A 112 -6.75 4.45 -3.23
CA SER A 112 -8.10 4.53 -2.69
C SER A 112 -8.07 4.18 -1.21
N THR A 113 -8.65 5.06 -0.40
CA THR A 113 -8.82 4.86 1.04
C THR A 113 -10.05 5.62 1.53
N ARG A 114 -10.43 5.41 2.80
CA ARG A 114 -11.52 6.14 3.43
C ARG A 114 -11.14 7.60 3.65
N ILE A 115 -12.08 8.51 3.47
CA ILE A 115 -11.83 9.94 3.64
C ILE A 115 -11.44 10.31 5.08
N GLY A 116 -11.87 9.51 6.07
CA GLY A 116 -11.49 9.64 7.47
C GLY A 116 -10.13 9.05 7.84
N ALA A 117 -9.44 8.38 6.90
CA ALA A 117 -8.15 7.73 7.19
C ALA A 117 -7.03 8.74 7.50
N THR A 118 -6.04 8.28 8.27
CA THR A 118 -4.84 9.05 8.66
C THR A 118 -4.02 9.54 7.46
N THR A 119 -4.21 8.91 6.29
CA THR A 119 -3.64 9.36 5.01
C THR A 119 -3.98 10.81 4.69
N TYR A 120 -5.16 11.26 5.11
CA TYR A 120 -5.67 12.62 4.87
C TYR A 120 -5.57 13.54 6.11
N ASP A 121 -4.76 13.19 7.10
CA ASP A 121 -4.47 14.09 8.21
C ASP A 121 -3.68 15.32 7.75
N ASP A 122 -3.60 16.34 8.59
CA ASP A 122 -2.98 17.63 8.29
C ASP A 122 -1.63 17.47 7.57
N GLY A 123 -1.44 18.26 6.53
CA GLY A 123 -0.25 18.24 5.68
C GLY A 123 -0.31 17.25 4.49
N TRP A 124 -1.44 16.58 4.24
CA TRP A 124 -1.53 15.63 3.12
C TRP A 124 -1.46 16.30 1.74
N LEU A 125 -1.97 17.53 1.61
CA LEU A 125 -1.90 18.30 0.35
C LEU A 125 -0.46 18.63 -0.03
N GLU A 126 0.30 19.07 0.94
CA GLU A 126 1.73 19.37 0.78
C GLU A 126 2.53 18.10 0.50
N ARG A 127 2.24 17.01 1.23
CA ARG A 127 2.92 15.73 1.07
C ARG A 127 2.74 15.15 -0.33
N TYR A 128 1.54 15.21 -0.89
CA TYR A 128 1.28 14.70 -2.24
C TYR A 128 1.35 15.77 -3.33
N HIS A 129 1.80 17.00 -3.00
CA HIS A 129 1.91 18.12 -3.94
C HIS A 129 0.62 18.35 -4.76
N CYS A 130 -0.54 18.32 -4.11
CA CYS A 130 -1.84 18.37 -4.77
C CYS A 130 -2.80 19.35 -4.08
N ASP A 131 -3.99 19.48 -4.65
CA ASP A 131 -5.13 20.14 -4.03
C ASP A 131 -6.30 19.16 -3.84
N TYR A 132 -7.39 19.62 -3.22
CA TYR A 132 -8.55 18.78 -2.93
C TYR A 132 -9.17 18.13 -4.17
N SER A 133 -9.01 18.73 -5.36
CA SER A 133 -9.54 18.17 -6.61
C SER A 133 -8.83 16.89 -7.06
N ALA A 134 -7.67 16.55 -6.47
CA ALA A 134 -7.04 15.26 -6.66
C ALA A 134 -7.93 14.11 -6.13
N CYS A 135 -8.75 14.37 -5.11
CA CYS A 135 -9.67 13.40 -4.53
C CYS A 135 -11.02 13.35 -5.26
N GLN A 136 -11.47 12.15 -5.58
CA GLN A 136 -12.82 11.87 -6.09
C GLN A 136 -13.62 11.07 -5.06
N LEU A 137 -14.84 11.51 -4.79
CA LEU A 137 -15.78 10.82 -3.90
C LEU A 137 -16.48 9.66 -4.64
N THR A 138 -16.55 8.50 -4.01
CA THR A 138 -17.12 7.30 -4.66
C THR A 138 -18.56 7.01 -4.26
N GLU A 139 -19.07 7.71 -3.25
CA GLU A 139 -20.38 7.44 -2.63
C GLU A 139 -21.11 8.72 -2.25
N GLY A 140 -22.37 8.58 -1.82
CA GLY A 140 -23.20 9.65 -1.29
C GLY A 140 -23.63 10.67 -2.35
N LYS A 141 -24.06 11.82 -1.88
CA LYS A 141 -24.61 12.91 -2.72
C LYS A 141 -23.60 13.52 -3.70
N TYR A 142 -22.31 13.35 -3.42
CA TYR A 142 -21.22 13.86 -4.26
C TYR A 142 -20.52 12.76 -5.08
N LYS A 143 -21.13 11.58 -5.21
CA LYS A 143 -20.56 10.45 -5.95
C LYS A 143 -20.08 10.87 -7.35
N GLY A 144 -18.82 10.54 -7.64
CA GLY A 144 -18.17 10.83 -8.92
C GLY A 144 -17.60 12.25 -9.06
N GLN A 145 -17.86 13.15 -8.09
CA GLN A 145 -17.34 14.51 -8.11
C GLN A 145 -15.94 14.56 -7.50
N ARG A 146 -15.14 15.50 -7.99
CA ARG A 146 -13.87 15.89 -7.36
C ARG A 146 -14.16 16.77 -6.15
N CYS A 147 -13.35 16.63 -5.11
CA CYS A 147 -13.54 17.43 -3.89
C CYS A 147 -13.20 18.91 -4.10
N THR A 148 -13.94 19.74 -3.39
CA THR A 148 -13.52 21.08 -2.99
C THR A 148 -13.12 21.03 -1.51
N PRO A 149 -12.48 22.09 -0.94
CA PRO A 149 -12.19 22.14 0.49
C PRO A 149 -13.45 21.89 1.36
N GLU A 150 -14.59 22.47 0.96
CA GLU A 150 -15.85 22.38 1.69
C GLU A 150 -16.44 20.96 1.63
N THR A 151 -16.50 20.38 0.43
CA THR A 151 -17.04 19.00 0.26
C THR A 151 -16.16 17.97 0.92
N PHE A 152 -14.83 18.16 0.90
CA PHE A 152 -13.90 17.27 1.59
C PHE A 152 -14.11 17.36 3.11
N ALA A 153 -14.16 18.57 3.69
CA ALA A 153 -14.36 18.75 5.12
C ALA A 153 -15.71 18.20 5.59
N GLU A 154 -16.78 18.41 4.81
CA GLU A 154 -18.10 17.86 5.09
C GLU A 154 -18.08 16.33 5.10
N MET A 155 -17.57 15.72 4.02
CA MET A 155 -17.56 14.26 3.90
C MET A 155 -16.68 13.60 4.94
N ARG A 156 -15.53 14.20 5.26
CA ARG A 156 -14.64 13.69 6.31
C ARG A 156 -15.31 13.73 7.70
N ARG A 157 -16.07 14.76 7.99
CA ARG A 157 -16.79 14.92 9.28
C ARG A 157 -18.00 14.00 9.38
N ASP A 158 -18.84 13.95 8.33
CA ASP A 158 -20.17 13.36 8.40
C ASP A 158 -20.20 11.92 7.87
N PHE A 159 -19.26 11.56 6.98
CA PHE A 159 -19.17 10.25 6.32
C PHE A 159 -17.71 9.74 6.24
N PRO A 160 -16.99 9.59 7.38
CA PRO A 160 -15.56 9.25 7.39
C PRO A 160 -15.23 7.91 6.72
N GLU A 161 -16.22 7.01 6.64
CA GLU A 161 -16.07 5.69 6.00
C GLU A 161 -16.19 5.73 4.47
N CYS A 162 -16.59 6.88 3.89
CA CYS A 162 -16.69 7.04 2.44
C CYS A 162 -15.35 6.79 1.77
N LEU A 163 -15.32 5.87 0.81
CA LEU A 163 -14.14 5.62 -0.01
C LEU A 163 -13.90 6.78 -0.98
N THR A 164 -12.65 7.10 -1.16
CA THR A 164 -12.17 8.07 -2.13
C THR A 164 -11.20 7.43 -3.10
N VAL A 165 -11.00 8.06 -4.25
CA VAL A 165 -9.89 7.77 -5.17
C VAL A 165 -9.06 9.04 -5.30
N CYS A 166 -7.78 8.98 -4.95
CA CYS A 166 -6.87 10.11 -4.98
C CYS A 166 -5.84 9.94 -6.11
N TYR A 167 -5.87 10.84 -7.08
CA TYR A 167 -5.08 10.77 -8.32
C TYR A 167 -3.80 11.59 -8.18
N VAL A 168 -2.82 11.03 -7.51
CA VAL A 168 -1.55 11.69 -7.18
C VAL A 168 -0.31 10.86 -7.52
N MET A 169 -0.49 9.64 -8.00
CA MET A 169 0.61 8.74 -8.30
C MET A 169 1.13 8.93 -9.73
N ASP A 170 2.44 8.86 -9.92
CA ASP A 170 3.09 8.96 -11.22
C ASP A 170 3.00 7.62 -11.98
N GLU A 171 2.56 7.68 -13.24
CA GLU A 171 2.45 6.50 -14.11
C GLU A 171 3.81 5.84 -14.38
N ASN A 172 4.88 6.62 -14.52
CA ASN A 172 6.21 6.07 -14.79
C ASN A 172 6.73 5.28 -13.59
N ASP A 173 6.44 5.72 -12.36
CA ASP A 173 6.79 4.98 -11.16
C ASP A 173 6.07 3.63 -11.10
N ILE A 174 4.80 3.59 -11.45
CA ILE A 174 4.03 2.33 -11.50
C ILE A 174 4.57 1.40 -12.60
N ARG A 175 4.91 1.93 -13.77
CA ARG A 175 5.54 1.16 -14.83
C ARG A 175 6.91 0.63 -14.42
N MET A 176 7.69 1.45 -13.72
CA MET A 176 9.00 1.05 -13.18
C MET A 176 8.86 -0.05 -12.12
N ALA A 177 7.85 0.02 -11.24
CA ALA A 177 7.59 -1.04 -10.28
C ALA A 177 7.35 -2.38 -10.98
N PHE A 178 6.52 -2.42 -12.01
CA PHE A 178 6.22 -3.65 -12.74
C PHE A 178 7.35 -4.14 -13.66
N ALA A 179 8.31 -3.30 -14.01
CA ALA A 179 9.52 -3.73 -14.71
C ALA A 179 10.51 -4.48 -13.81
N ASP A 180 10.35 -4.41 -12.48
CA ASP A 180 11.16 -5.15 -11.52
C ASP A 180 10.58 -6.57 -11.34
N PRO A 181 11.39 -7.64 -11.59
CA PRO A 181 10.90 -9.02 -11.50
C PRO A 181 10.53 -9.46 -10.07
N GLY A 182 10.92 -8.70 -9.07
CA GLY A 182 10.59 -8.96 -7.66
C GLY A 182 9.31 -8.26 -7.19
N VAL A 183 8.56 -7.62 -8.09
CA VAL A 183 7.28 -6.97 -7.79
C VAL A 183 6.14 -7.79 -8.36
N MET A 184 5.27 -8.25 -7.49
CA MET A 184 4.07 -9.02 -7.85
C MET A 184 2.89 -8.10 -8.19
N VAL A 185 1.91 -8.66 -8.91
CA VAL A 185 0.63 -7.97 -9.14
C VAL A 185 -0.31 -8.25 -7.97
N GLY A 186 -0.59 -7.23 -7.17
CA GLY A 186 -1.63 -7.25 -6.14
C GLY A 186 -2.82 -6.38 -6.54
N SER A 187 -4.03 -6.72 -6.12
CA SER A 187 -5.21 -5.91 -6.48
C SER A 187 -5.50 -4.80 -5.48
N ASP A 188 -5.14 -5.00 -4.23
CA ASP A 188 -5.60 -4.17 -3.11
C ASP A 188 -7.12 -3.91 -3.20
N GLY A 189 -7.84 -4.91 -3.76
CA GLY A 189 -9.28 -4.85 -4.00
C GLY A 189 -10.06 -5.35 -2.80
N LEU A 190 -11.14 -4.63 -2.48
CA LEU A 190 -12.06 -4.96 -1.41
C LEU A 190 -13.44 -5.28 -1.99
N ILE A 191 -14.11 -6.27 -1.42
CA ILE A 191 -15.54 -6.53 -1.64
C ILE A 191 -16.22 -6.39 -0.28
N ASP A 192 -17.12 -5.43 -0.18
CA ASP A 192 -17.89 -5.18 1.03
C ASP A 192 -19.37 -5.12 0.71
N ASN A 193 -20.20 -5.84 1.48
CA ASN A 193 -21.66 -5.89 1.32
C ASN A 193 -22.13 -6.15 -0.13
N GLY A 194 -21.41 -6.99 -0.88
CA GLY A 194 -21.73 -7.30 -2.28
C GLY A 194 -21.30 -6.22 -3.30
N HIS A 195 -20.66 -5.15 -2.84
CA HIS A 195 -20.09 -4.11 -3.69
C HIS A 195 -18.57 -4.24 -3.73
N GLY A 196 -18.01 -4.43 -4.94
CA GLY A 196 -16.56 -4.56 -5.13
C GLY A 196 -15.91 -3.24 -5.51
N HIS A 197 -14.73 -2.97 -4.93
CA HIS A 197 -13.86 -1.94 -5.48
C HIS A 197 -13.47 -2.32 -6.92
N PRO A 198 -13.46 -1.40 -7.90
CA PRO A 198 -13.12 -1.71 -9.30
C PRO A 198 -11.79 -2.49 -9.45
N ARG A 199 -10.82 -2.26 -8.58
CA ARG A 199 -9.55 -3.00 -8.55
C ARG A 199 -9.72 -4.50 -8.30
N ALA A 200 -10.75 -4.94 -7.57
CA ALA A 200 -10.96 -6.36 -7.29
C ALA A 200 -11.12 -7.19 -8.56
N ALA A 201 -11.86 -6.69 -9.55
CA ALA A 201 -12.07 -7.36 -10.83
C ALA A 201 -11.12 -6.85 -11.93
N GLY A 202 -10.74 -5.57 -11.90
CA GLY A 202 -10.04 -4.89 -12.98
C GLY A 202 -8.51 -5.02 -12.98
N THR A 203 -7.88 -5.33 -11.85
CA THR A 203 -6.42 -5.31 -11.71
C THR A 203 -5.72 -6.23 -12.71
N PHE A 204 -6.03 -7.51 -12.69
CA PHE A 204 -5.33 -8.49 -13.53
C PHE A 204 -5.62 -8.30 -15.03
N PRO A 205 -6.88 -8.09 -15.48
CA PRO A 205 -7.15 -7.76 -16.88
C PRO A 205 -6.45 -6.47 -17.33
N ARG A 206 -6.43 -5.43 -16.49
CA ARG A 206 -5.73 -4.18 -16.80
C ARG A 206 -4.22 -4.39 -16.92
N PHE A 207 -3.61 -5.13 -15.98
CA PHE A 207 -2.19 -5.45 -16.05
C PHE A 207 -1.83 -6.14 -17.35
N LEU A 208 -2.58 -7.18 -17.73
CA LEU A 208 -2.35 -7.90 -18.99
C LEU A 208 -2.52 -7.02 -20.24
N SER A 209 -3.52 -6.13 -20.24
CA SER A 209 -3.81 -5.29 -21.41
C SER A 209 -2.88 -4.09 -21.54
N GLU A 210 -2.54 -3.43 -20.44
CA GLU A 210 -1.82 -2.15 -20.44
C GLU A 210 -0.31 -2.29 -20.27
N PHE A 211 0.15 -3.35 -19.63
CA PHE A 211 1.57 -3.56 -19.32
C PHE A 211 2.17 -4.70 -20.15
N VAL A 212 1.53 -5.86 -20.20
CA VAL A 212 2.07 -7.02 -20.94
C VAL A 212 1.83 -6.87 -22.45
N ARG A 213 0.59 -6.63 -22.87
CA ARG A 213 0.27 -6.54 -24.32
C ARG A 213 0.95 -5.37 -25.00
N LYS A 214 1.17 -4.26 -24.32
CA LYS A 214 1.88 -3.09 -24.87
C LYS A 214 3.40 -3.26 -24.89
N GLY A 215 3.92 -4.34 -24.31
CA GLY A 215 5.34 -4.68 -24.34
C GLY A 215 6.19 -3.99 -23.28
N ASP A 216 5.57 -3.41 -22.27
CA ASP A 216 6.30 -2.80 -21.15
C ASP A 216 6.95 -3.89 -20.26
N ILE A 217 6.38 -5.11 -20.28
CA ILE A 217 6.84 -6.26 -19.50
C ILE A 217 6.79 -7.51 -20.40
N SER A 218 7.84 -8.33 -20.33
CA SER A 218 7.98 -9.59 -21.07
C SER A 218 7.62 -10.81 -20.21
#